data_cd8d55fb220462efe78dc1c558275437
#
_entry.id   cd8d55fb220462efe78dc1c558275437
#
_cell.length_a   1.000
_cell.length_b   1.000
_cell.length_c   1.000
_cell.angle_alpha   90.00
_cell.angle_beta   90.00
_cell.angle_gamma   90.00
#
_symmetry.space_group_name_H-M   'P 1'
#
loop_
_entity.id
_entity.type
_entity.pdbx_description
1 polymer ?
#
loop_
_entity_poly.entity_id
_entity_poly.type
_entity_poly.pdbx_seq_one_letter_code
_entity_poly.pdbx_strand_id
1 'polypeptide(L)'
;KRPQRMVGQHGSLTDEERRKVIQVAVDAVDGRGIVIAGVHGVGSHQARKWAELAREDGADGVLLLPPTLYRANEGEVVAHFAEVAKAGLPIMAYNNPYDTKVDLVPSLVAKLADIPEVVAIKEFSGDVRRVYEIKELCDIDIIAGADDVLFELMVNGAVGWFAGYPNAFPREAVELYNLCRDGEWHQARSLYEQLVAVFRWDSRTEFVQAIKLSMDICGNSYGGPTRPPRGPLSAEQHAQVTADTERALAALAARRAVVA
;
A
#
# COMPACT_ATOMS: atom_id res chain seq x y z
N LYS A 1 -12.24 9.22 -4.10
CA LYS A 1 -11.41 8.83 -5.26
C LYS A 1 -10.54 7.65 -4.84
N ARG A 2 -10.50 6.56 -5.64
CA ARG A 2 -9.82 5.31 -5.26
C ARG A 2 -8.43 5.28 -5.88
N PRO A 3 -7.33 5.18 -5.08
CA PRO A 3 -6.02 4.86 -5.65
C PRO A 3 -6.02 3.40 -6.15
N GLN A 4 -5.49 3.16 -7.34
CA GLN A 4 -5.20 1.79 -7.80
C GLN A 4 -3.76 1.43 -7.42
N ARG A 5 -3.59 0.24 -6.88
CA ARG A 5 -2.31 -0.30 -6.40
C ARG A 5 -1.90 -1.54 -7.19
N MET A 6 -0.64 -1.59 -7.56
CA MET A 6 -0.01 -2.84 -7.99
C MET A 6 0.58 -3.58 -6.80
N VAL A 7 0.08 -4.76 -6.52
CA VAL A 7 0.58 -5.62 -5.44
C VAL A 7 1.98 -6.11 -5.79
N GLY A 8 3.00 -5.47 -5.21
CA GLY A 8 4.34 -5.98 -4.97
C GLY A 8 5.13 -6.67 -6.08
N GLN A 9 4.73 -6.60 -7.34
CA GLN A 9 5.43 -7.29 -8.43
C GLN A 9 6.22 -6.36 -9.37
N HIS A 10 6.29 -5.06 -9.07
CA HIS A 10 6.97 -4.12 -9.96
C HIS A 10 8.46 -4.48 -10.21
N GLY A 11 9.14 -5.07 -9.23
CA GLY A 11 10.52 -5.56 -9.37
C GLY A 11 10.68 -6.77 -10.30
N SER A 12 9.56 -7.39 -10.72
CA SER A 12 9.53 -8.52 -11.66
C SER A 12 9.02 -8.13 -13.05
N LEU A 13 8.80 -6.83 -13.29
CA LEU A 13 8.38 -6.29 -14.57
C LEU A 13 9.58 -5.74 -15.34
N THR A 14 9.56 -5.85 -16.67
CA THR A 14 10.49 -5.10 -17.53
C THR A 14 10.13 -3.60 -17.47
N ASP A 15 11.03 -2.77 -17.96
CA ASP A 15 10.81 -1.31 -18.01
C ASP A 15 9.59 -0.96 -18.88
N GLU A 16 9.41 -1.64 -20.02
CA GLU A 16 8.23 -1.45 -20.88
C GLU A 16 6.95 -1.88 -20.19
N GLU A 17 6.97 -3.02 -19.50
CA GLU A 17 5.80 -3.51 -18.75
C GLU A 17 5.43 -2.56 -17.61
N ARG A 18 6.41 -1.98 -16.88
CA ARG A 18 6.15 -0.98 -15.83
C ARG A 18 5.43 0.24 -16.39
N ARG A 19 5.93 0.81 -17.50
CA ARG A 19 5.25 1.93 -18.18
C ARG A 19 3.85 1.55 -18.63
N LYS A 20 3.71 0.38 -19.29
CA LYS A 20 2.40 -0.09 -19.78
C LYS A 20 1.38 -0.23 -18.66
N VAL A 21 1.80 -0.70 -17.48
CA VAL A 21 0.88 -0.81 -16.33
C VAL A 21 0.43 0.55 -15.82
N ILE A 22 1.33 1.55 -15.76
CA ILE A 22 0.95 2.91 -15.37
C ILE A 22 -0.06 3.47 -16.37
N GLN A 23 0.21 3.39 -17.68
CA GLN A 23 -0.69 3.86 -18.74
C GLN A 23 -2.06 3.19 -18.67
N VAL A 24 -2.11 1.86 -18.52
CA VAL A 24 -3.37 1.11 -18.37
C VAL A 24 -4.13 1.53 -17.11
N ALA A 25 -3.42 1.81 -16.02
CA ALA A 25 -4.06 2.29 -14.79
C ALA A 25 -4.65 3.71 -14.98
N VAL A 26 -3.92 4.59 -15.63
CA VAL A 26 -4.39 5.96 -15.96
C VAL A 26 -5.62 5.89 -16.86
N ASP A 27 -5.56 5.13 -17.95
CA ASP A 27 -6.68 4.94 -18.88
C ASP A 27 -7.91 4.34 -18.17
N ALA A 28 -7.70 3.32 -17.34
CA ALA A 28 -8.80 2.66 -16.61
C ALA A 28 -9.41 3.55 -15.52
N VAL A 29 -8.62 4.41 -14.90
CA VAL A 29 -9.12 5.36 -13.89
C VAL A 29 -9.88 6.51 -14.56
N ASP A 30 -9.45 6.95 -15.71
CA ASP A 30 -10.13 7.96 -16.55
C ASP A 30 -10.61 9.18 -15.72
N GLY A 31 -9.72 9.78 -14.97
CA GLY A 31 -9.99 10.93 -14.10
C GLY A 31 -10.93 10.67 -12.89
N ARG A 32 -11.44 9.46 -12.72
CA ARG A 32 -12.34 9.09 -11.61
C ARG A 32 -11.63 8.89 -10.26
N GLY A 33 -10.32 8.93 -10.27
CA GLY A 33 -9.46 8.73 -9.10
C GLY A 33 -8.08 9.32 -9.31
N ILE A 34 -7.17 9.02 -8.41
CA ILE A 34 -5.74 9.34 -8.53
C ILE A 34 -4.94 8.07 -8.78
N VAL A 35 -3.92 8.17 -9.61
CA VAL A 35 -2.97 7.09 -9.91
C VAL A 35 -1.64 7.42 -9.27
N ILE A 36 -1.18 6.58 -8.35
CA ILE A 36 0.12 6.71 -7.68
C ILE A 36 1.03 5.59 -8.18
N ALA A 37 2.11 5.96 -8.86
CA ALA A 37 3.06 5.01 -9.42
C ALA A 37 4.19 4.70 -8.42
N GLY A 38 4.52 3.42 -8.25
CA GLY A 38 5.71 3.01 -7.50
C GLY A 38 6.99 3.34 -8.31
N VAL A 39 7.85 4.19 -7.75
CA VAL A 39 9.07 4.66 -8.43
C VAL A 39 10.28 4.39 -7.56
N HIS A 40 10.80 3.20 -7.60
CA HIS A 40 12.04 2.94 -6.91
C HIS A 40 13.12 2.52 -7.93
N GLY A 41 14.37 2.78 -7.58
CA GLY A 41 15.53 2.40 -8.35
C GLY A 41 16.71 2.13 -7.43
N VAL A 42 17.76 1.56 -7.99
CA VAL A 42 18.99 1.28 -7.24
C VAL A 42 19.63 2.56 -6.69
N GLY A 43 19.52 3.66 -7.42
CA GLY A 43 20.01 4.96 -7.01
C GLY A 43 18.98 6.08 -7.25
N SER A 44 19.23 7.24 -6.63
CA SER A 44 18.30 8.38 -6.68
C SER A 44 18.01 8.85 -8.11
N HIS A 45 19.00 8.82 -9.01
CA HIS A 45 18.84 9.18 -10.42
C HIS A 45 17.88 8.24 -11.17
N GLN A 46 17.89 6.94 -10.84
CA GLN A 46 16.96 5.98 -11.43
C GLN A 46 15.54 6.17 -10.88
N ALA A 47 15.39 6.38 -9.57
CA ALA A 47 14.11 6.66 -8.96
C ALA A 47 13.50 7.95 -9.53
N ARG A 48 14.31 9.01 -9.71
CA ARG A 48 13.89 10.24 -10.38
C ARG A 48 13.46 9.99 -11.82
N LYS A 49 14.25 9.24 -12.61
CA LYS A 49 13.86 8.87 -13.97
C LYS A 49 12.50 8.17 -14.02
N TRP A 50 12.24 7.25 -13.08
CA TRP A 50 10.96 6.59 -13.00
C TRP A 50 9.81 7.53 -12.61
N ALA A 51 10.07 8.53 -11.77
CA ALA A 51 9.08 9.56 -11.44
C ALA A 51 8.78 10.47 -12.65
N GLU A 52 9.80 10.84 -13.43
CA GLU A 52 9.64 11.59 -14.68
C GLU A 52 8.81 10.79 -15.70
N LEU A 53 9.12 9.51 -15.91
CA LEU A 53 8.35 8.62 -16.79
C LEU A 53 6.90 8.42 -16.30
N ALA A 54 6.69 8.27 -14.98
CA ALA A 54 5.35 8.17 -14.40
C ALA A 54 4.52 9.43 -14.66
N ARG A 55 5.14 10.62 -14.58
CA ARG A 55 4.50 11.89 -14.93
C ARG A 55 4.14 11.94 -16.42
N GLU A 56 5.05 11.53 -17.31
CA GLU A 56 4.79 11.45 -18.75
C GLU A 56 3.63 10.51 -19.08
N ASP A 57 3.52 9.40 -18.34
CA ASP A 57 2.47 8.39 -18.49
C ASP A 57 1.15 8.79 -17.79
N GLY A 58 1.08 9.97 -17.16
CA GLY A 58 -0.14 10.55 -16.61
C GLY A 58 -0.44 10.18 -15.15
N ALA A 59 0.54 9.68 -14.38
CA ALA A 59 0.35 9.46 -12.95
C ALA A 59 0.21 10.79 -12.19
N ASP A 60 -0.66 10.81 -11.18
CA ASP A 60 -0.92 11.98 -10.33
C ASP A 60 0.10 12.16 -9.20
N GLY A 61 0.80 11.09 -8.84
CA GLY A 61 1.80 11.08 -7.78
C GLY A 61 2.65 9.82 -7.79
N VAL A 62 3.62 9.77 -6.92
CA VAL A 62 4.55 8.63 -6.81
C VAL A 62 4.66 8.10 -5.39
N LEU A 63 4.85 6.78 -5.28
CA LEU A 63 5.19 6.09 -4.04
C LEU A 63 6.69 5.80 -4.06
N LEU A 64 7.44 6.35 -3.11
CA LEU A 64 8.89 6.29 -3.06
C LEU A 64 9.40 5.59 -1.80
N LEU A 65 10.21 4.56 -1.98
CA LEU A 65 10.98 3.90 -0.91
C LEU A 65 12.27 4.67 -0.63
N PRO A 66 12.84 4.60 0.59
CA PRO A 66 14.22 5.02 0.83
C PRO A 66 15.21 4.16 0.01
N PRO A 67 16.50 4.51 -0.08
CA PRO A 67 17.53 3.66 -0.69
C PRO A 67 17.54 2.26 -0.07
N THR A 68 17.61 1.21 -0.89
CA THR A 68 17.43 -0.18 -0.44
C THR A 68 18.68 -1.07 -0.55
N LEU A 69 19.72 -0.66 -1.28
CA LEU A 69 20.93 -1.46 -1.45
C LEU A 69 21.86 -1.49 -0.23
N TYR A 70 21.74 -0.49 0.63
CA TYR A 70 22.49 -0.34 1.86
C TYR A 70 21.65 0.38 2.91
N ARG A 71 22.09 0.38 4.15
CA ARG A 71 21.43 1.16 5.19
C ARG A 71 21.82 2.63 5.06
N ALA A 72 20.98 3.38 4.38
CA ALA A 72 21.15 4.81 4.24
C ALA A 72 21.00 5.52 5.60
N ASN A 73 21.86 6.50 5.85
CA ASN A 73 21.68 7.41 6.97
C ASN A 73 20.61 8.48 6.66
N GLU A 74 20.20 9.24 7.67
CA GLU A 74 19.15 10.26 7.52
C GLU A 74 19.44 11.26 6.40
N GLY A 75 20.67 11.78 6.32
CA GLY A 75 21.07 12.75 5.28
C GLY A 75 20.98 12.17 3.87
N GLU A 76 21.36 10.92 3.70
CA GLU A 76 21.24 10.20 2.43
C GLU A 76 19.77 9.95 2.04
N VAL A 77 18.92 9.64 3.02
CA VAL A 77 17.47 9.51 2.78
C VAL A 77 16.88 10.84 2.34
N VAL A 78 17.13 11.93 3.07
CA VAL A 78 16.64 13.27 2.69
C VAL A 78 17.14 13.66 1.29
N ALA A 79 18.41 13.43 0.99
CA ALA A 79 18.99 13.73 -0.33
C ALA A 79 18.33 12.89 -1.44
N HIS A 80 17.99 11.63 -1.16
CA HIS A 80 17.28 10.76 -2.11
C HIS A 80 15.88 11.31 -2.44
N PHE A 81 15.11 11.68 -1.42
CA PHE A 81 13.77 12.25 -1.63
C PHE A 81 13.84 13.60 -2.34
N ALA A 82 14.77 14.47 -1.97
CA ALA A 82 14.99 15.76 -2.63
C ALA A 82 15.39 15.61 -4.12
N GLU A 83 16.16 14.55 -4.45
CA GLU A 83 16.52 14.27 -5.85
C GLU A 83 15.30 13.83 -6.67
N VAL A 84 14.43 12.98 -6.10
CA VAL A 84 13.22 12.50 -6.78
C VAL A 84 12.16 13.61 -6.88
N ALA A 85 12.07 14.49 -5.91
CA ALA A 85 11.17 15.65 -5.89
C ALA A 85 11.36 16.55 -7.13
N LYS A 86 12.56 16.60 -7.73
CA LYS A 86 12.83 17.34 -8.97
C LYS A 86 11.98 16.87 -10.17
N ALA A 87 11.37 15.69 -10.09
CA ALA A 87 10.40 15.24 -11.09
C ALA A 87 9.10 16.03 -11.08
N GLY A 88 8.80 16.78 -9.99
CA GLY A 88 7.65 17.67 -9.89
C GLY A 88 6.31 16.96 -9.68
N LEU A 89 6.31 15.74 -9.16
CA LEU A 89 5.09 15.02 -8.75
C LEU A 89 4.99 14.95 -7.21
N PRO A 90 3.77 14.97 -6.65
CA PRO A 90 3.57 14.64 -5.25
C PRO A 90 4.14 13.28 -4.88
N ILE A 91 4.84 13.21 -3.75
CA ILE A 91 5.50 12.00 -3.26
C ILE A 91 4.78 11.50 -2.01
N MET A 92 4.35 10.25 -2.03
CA MET A 92 4.04 9.48 -0.83
C MET A 92 5.30 8.72 -0.42
N ALA A 93 5.91 9.09 0.71
CA ALA A 93 7.01 8.33 1.27
C ALA A 93 6.51 6.94 1.73
N TYR A 94 7.32 5.90 1.56
CA TYR A 94 6.94 4.55 1.99
C TYR A 94 7.88 4.05 3.08
N ASN A 95 7.40 4.02 4.30
CA ASN A 95 8.09 3.38 5.41
C ASN A 95 7.77 1.89 5.45
N ASN A 96 8.75 1.08 5.11
CA ASN A 96 8.70 -0.39 5.23
C ASN A 96 10.07 -0.88 5.75
N PRO A 97 10.35 -0.74 7.05
CA PRO A 97 11.66 -1.07 7.61
C PRO A 97 12.01 -2.56 7.53
N TYR A 98 11.01 -3.43 7.35
CA TYR A 98 11.24 -4.87 7.21
C TYR A 98 11.98 -5.22 5.92
N ASP A 99 11.56 -4.63 4.80
CA ASP A 99 12.14 -4.91 3.49
C ASP A 99 13.31 -3.97 3.15
N THR A 100 13.16 -2.68 3.46
CA THR A 100 14.16 -1.67 3.08
C THR A 100 15.37 -1.61 4.01
N LYS A 101 15.25 -2.13 5.25
CA LYS A 101 16.25 -2.00 6.32
C LYS A 101 16.58 -0.55 6.71
N VAL A 102 15.77 0.39 6.24
CA VAL A 102 15.77 1.81 6.61
C VAL A 102 14.43 2.14 7.23
N ASP A 103 14.45 2.65 8.44
CA ASP A 103 13.25 3.05 9.16
C ASP A 103 13.08 4.56 9.08
N LEU A 104 11.99 5.00 8.47
CA LEU A 104 11.58 6.40 8.46
C LEU A 104 10.93 6.72 9.81
N VAL A 105 11.75 6.85 10.85
CA VAL A 105 11.26 7.23 12.19
C VAL A 105 10.57 8.61 12.17
N PRO A 106 9.67 8.92 13.11
CA PRO A 106 8.90 10.17 13.10
C PRO A 106 9.72 11.44 12.89
N SER A 107 10.90 11.55 13.53
CA SER A 107 11.80 12.68 13.33
C SER A 107 12.37 12.80 11.91
N LEU A 108 12.58 11.67 11.22
CA LEU A 108 13.02 11.68 9.84
C LEU A 108 11.83 12.00 8.90
N VAL A 109 10.63 11.52 9.22
CA VAL A 109 9.40 11.90 8.48
C VAL A 109 9.19 13.40 8.51
N ALA A 110 9.40 14.06 9.67
CA ALA A 110 9.32 15.52 9.78
C ALA A 110 10.32 16.22 8.85
N LYS A 111 11.58 15.72 8.77
CA LYS A 111 12.57 16.26 7.82
C LYS A 111 12.19 16.05 6.37
N LEU A 112 11.51 14.94 6.04
CA LEU A 112 11.01 14.69 4.68
C LEU A 112 9.84 15.61 4.36
N ALA A 113 8.99 15.94 5.33
CA ALA A 113 7.86 16.87 5.16
C ALA A 113 8.31 18.32 4.85
N ASP A 114 9.57 18.68 5.12
CA ASP A 114 10.16 19.95 4.69
C ASP A 114 10.39 20.04 3.17
N ILE A 115 10.29 18.89 2.45
CA ILE A 115 10.36 18.84 0.98
C ILE A 115 8.93 19.03 0.45
N PRO A 116 8.62 20.12 -0.28
CA PRO A 116 7.23 20.46 -0.66
C PRO A 116 6.49 19.38 -1.42
N GLU A 117 7.20 18.55 -2.19
CA GLU A 117 6.61 17.44 -2.95
C GLU A 117 6.26 16.23 -2.07
N VAL A 118 6.83 16.12 -0.86
CA VAL A 118 6.51 15.02 0.06
C VAL A 118 5.25 15.37 0.84
N VAL A 119 4.13 14.86 0.39
CA VAL A 119 2.78 15.22 0.88
C VAL A 119 2.15 14.15 1.76
N ALA A 120 2.65 12.94 1.73
CA ALA A 120 2.11 11.83 2.50
C ALA A 120 3.18 10.81 2.90
N ILE A 121 2.88 10.04 3.94
CA ILE A 121 3.63 8.83 4.29
C ILE A 121 2.72 7.61 4.33
N LYS A 122 3.11 6.54 3.63
CA LYS A 122 2.56 5.22 3.83
C LYS A 122 3.34 4.54 4.96
N GLU A 123 2.66 4.32 6.08
CA GLU A 123 3.26 3.72 7.28
C GLU A 123 3.02 2.21 7.32
N PHE A 124 4.09 1.42 7.29
CA PHE A 124 4.08 -0.03 7.30
C PHE A 124 5.04 -0.63 8.37
N SER A 125 5.35 0.12 9.41
CA SER A 125 6.16 -0.43 10.51
C SER A 125 5.39 -1.36 11.44
N GLY A 126 4.04 -1.28 11.43
CA GLY A 126 3.18 -1.98 12.38
C GLY A 126 3.08 -1.29 13.75
N ASP A 127 3.82 -0.23 13.98
CA ASP A 127 3.74 0.54 15.22
C ASP A 127 2.67 1.64 15.10
N VAL A 128 1.50 1.36 15.63
CA VAL A 128 0.34 2.26 15.56
C VAL A 128 0.53 3.57 16.32
N ARG A 129 1.50 3.66 17.24
CA ARG A 129 1.83 4.88 18.02
C ARG A 129 2.44 5.95 17.13
N ARG A 130 3.09 5.58 16.04
CA ARG A 130 3.76 6.49 15.10
C ARG A 130 2.83 7.53 14.51
N VAL A 131 1.54 7.23 14.39
CA VAL A 131 0.55 8.21 13.90
C VAL A 131 0.55 9.45 14.80
N TYR A 132 0.54 9.28 16.12
CA TYR A 132 0.61 10.39 17.06
C TYR A 132 1.96 11.10 17.01
N GLU A 133 3.05 10.33 17.05
CA GLU A 133 4.41 10.87 17.06
C GLU A 133 4.72 11.71 15.80
N ILE A 134 4.25 11.27 14.63
CA ILE A 134 4.40 12.03 13.39
C ILE A 134 3.57 13.32 13.43
N LYS A 135 2.31 13.24 13.87
CA LYS A 135 1.39 14.40 13.95
C LYS A 135 1.86 15.46 14.95
N GLU A 136 2.63 15.08 15.96
CA GLU A 136 3.26 16.03 16.88
C GLU A 136 4.41 16.81 16.24
N LEU A 137 5.05 16.27 15.18
CA LEU A 137 6.25 16.84 14.58
C LEU A 137 5.99 17.55 13.25
N CYS A 138 5.00 17.14 12.47
CA CYS A 138 4.70 17.73 11.16
C CYS A 138 3.27 17.47 10.74
N ASP A 139 2.80 18.31 9.80
CA ASP A 139 1.48 18.18 9.15
C ASP A 139 1.65 17.47 7.81
N ILE A 140 1.65 16.14 7.84
CA ILE A 140 1.74 15.28 6.66
C ILE A 140 0.60 14.24 6.70
N ASP A 141 0.04 13.92 5.55
CA ASP A 141 -0.98 12.87 5.44
C ASP A 141 -0.38 11.49 5.78
N ILE A 142 -0.96 10.82 6.78
CA ILE A 142 -0.54 9.48 7.18
C ILE A 142 -1.50 8.46 6.58
N ILE A 143 -0.96 7.56 5.77
CA ILE A 143 -1.69 6.53 5.04
C ILE A 143 -1.38 5.17 5.65
N ALA A 144 -2.40 4.45 6.11
CA ALA A 144 -2.24 3.09 6.61
C ALA A 144 -1.65 2.20 5.51
N GLY A 145 -0.54 1.56 5.80
CA GLY A 145 0.19 0.71 4.86
C GLY A 145 -0.06 -0.77 5.07
N ALA A 146 -0.21 -1.20 6.32
CA ALA A 146 -0.42 -2.58 6.70
C ALA A 146 -1.92 -2.86 6.92
N ASP A 147 -2.43 -3.91 6.29
CA ASP A 147 -3.86 -4.25 6.33
C ASP A 147 -4.29 -4.73 7.72
N ASP A 148 -3.40 -5.46 8.40
CA ASP A 148 -3.67 -6.11 9.69
C ASP A 148 -3.58 -5.19 10.93
N VAL A 149 -3.27 -3.90 10.73
CA VAL A 149 -3.36 -2.85 11.77
C VAL A 149 -4.10 -1.61 11.24
N LEU A 150 -4.87 -1.78 10.16
CA LEU A 150 -5.62 -0.69 9.53
C LEU A 150 -6.53 0.01 10.52
N PHE A 151 -7.33 -0.76 11.27
CA PHE A 151 -8.35 -0.21 12.17
C PHE A 151 -7.70 0.69 13.21
N GLU A 152 -6.62 0.22 13.84
CA GLU A 152 -5.87 0.96 14.85
C GLU A 152 -5.23 2.22 14.27
N LEU A 153 -4.65 2.14 13.06
CA LEU A 153 -4.07 3.32 12.40
C LEU A 153 -5.14 4.38 12.08
N MET A 154 -6.32 3.96 11.61
CA MET A 154 -7.44 4.88 11.33
C MET A 154 -7.99 5.52 12.61
N VAL A 155 -8.16 4.75 13.70
CA VAL A 155 -8.57 5.28 15.02
C VAL A 155 -7.58 6.32 15.51
N ASN A 156 -6.28 6.11 15.29
CA ASN A 156 -5.22 7.03 15.70
C ASN A 156 -5.11 8.26 14.77
N GLY A 157 -5.84 8.30 13.67
CA GLY A 157 -5.94 9.47 12.80
C GLY A 157 -5.16 9.38 11.49
N ALA A 158 -4.86 8.17 10.99
CA ALA A 158 -4.51 7.98 9.58
C ALA A 158 -5.69 8.41 8.70
N VAL A 159 -5.39 9.07 7.57
CA VAL A 159 -6.41 9.67 6.70
C VAL A 159 -6.73 8.84 5.47
N GLY A 160 -6.02 7.76 5.24
CA GLY A 160 -6.17 6.90 4.08
C GLY A 160 -5.62 5.50 4.30
N TRP A 161 -5.86 4.65 3.33
CA TRP A 161 -5.41 3.26 3.32
C TRP A 161 -4.86 2.87 1.95
N PHE A 162 -3.63 2.38 1.92
CA PHE A 162 -2.94 1.98 0.70
C PHE A 162 -2.31 0.60 0.89
N ALA A 163 -3.07 -0.45 0.63
CA ALA A 163 -2.78 -1.81 1.07
C ALA A 163 -2.95 -2.89 0.01
N GLY A 164 -2.81 -4.15 0.38
CA GLY A 164 -2.79 -5.31 -0.52
C GLY A 164 -4.16 -5.93 -0.76
N TYR A 165 -4.87 -6.27 0.29
CA TYR A 165 -6.12 -7.02 0.24
C TYR A 165 -7.32 -6.32 -0.40
N PRO A 166 -7.35 -4.98 -0.58
CA PRO A 166 -8.36 -4.36 -1.45
C PRO A 166 -8.41 -4.91 -2.88
N ASN A 167 -7.36 -5.61 -3.34
CA ASN A 167 -7.39 -6.31 -4.62
C ASN A 167 -8.33 -7.53 -4.61
N ALA A 168 -8.43 -8.23 -3.48
CA ALA A 168 -9.32 -9.38 -3.32
C ALA A 168 -10.72 -8.97 -2.80
N PHE A 169 -10.78 -7.99 -1.89
CA PHE A 169 -12.01 -7.51 -1.24
C PHE A 169 -12.28 -6.02 -1.49
N PRO A 170 -12.45 -5.56 -2.74
CA PRO A 170 -12.52 -4.14 -3.07
C PRO A 170 -13.75 -3.43 -2.49
N ARG A 171 -14.89 -4.12 -2.39
CA ARG A 171 -16.13 -3.55 -1.84
C ARG A 171 -16.03 -3.36 -0.34
N GLU A 172 -15.59 -4.39 0.34
CA GLU A 172 -15.42 -4.43 1.78
C GLU A 172 -14.34 -3.45 2.24
N ALA A 173 -13.28 -3.32 1.47
CA ALA A 173 -12.24 -2.33 1.73
C ALA A 173 -12.77 -0.89 1.65
N VAL A 174 -13.59 -0.58 0.66
CA VAL A 174 -14.23 0.74 0.55
C VAL A 174 -15.22 0.98 1.67
N GLU A 175 -16.02 -0.04 2.02
CA GLU A 175 -16.97 0.05 3.14
C GLU A 175 -16.22 0.28 4.45
N LEU A 176 -15.19 -0.51 4.73
CA LEU A 176 -14.39 -0.39 5.94
C LEU A 176 -13.73 1.00 6.06
N TYR A 177 -13.12 1.48 4.96
CA TYR A 177 -12.55 2.83 4.93
C TYR A 177 -13.59 3.91 5.20
N ASN A 178 -14.77 3.82 4.58
CA ASN A 178 -15.83 4.80 4.78
C ASN A 178 -16.34 4.80 6.22
N LEU A 179 -16.55 3.62 6.81
CA LEU A 179 -16.95 3.48 8.22
C LEU A 179 -15.93 4.12 9.17
N CYS A 180 -14.63 3.89 8.93
CA CYS A 180 -13.58 4.52 9.72
C CYS A 180 -13.57 6.04 9.54
N ARG A 181 -13.63 6.53 8.28
CA ARG A 181 -13.66 7.97 7.97
C ARG A 181 -14.84 8.69 8.61
N ASP A 182 -16.00 8.04 8.64
CA ASP A 182 -17.24 8.63 9.13
C ASP A 182 -17.39 8.45 10.66
N GLY A 183 -16.40 7.83 11.33
CA GLY A 183 -16.38 7.64 12.79
C GLY A 183 -17.28 6.50 13.29
N GLU A 184 -17.77 5.66 12.39
CA GLU A 184 -18.65 4.52 12.70
C GLU A 184 -17.83 3.33 13.27
N TRP A 185 -17.08 3.59 14.33
CA TRP A 185 -16.06 2.69 14.88
C TRP A 185 -16.54 1.30 15.24
N HIS A 186 -17.77 1.19 15.77
CA HIS A 186 -18.34 -0.10 16.12
C HIS A 186 -18.58 -0.99 14.89
N GLN A 187 -19.13 -0.39 13.83
CA GLN A 187 -19.41 -1.10 12.57
C GLN A 187 -18.10 -1.40 11.83
N ALA A 188 -17.16 -0.43 11.81
CA ALA A 188 -15.83 -0.60 11.24
C ALA A 188 -15.09 -1.77 11.89
N ARG A 189 -15.07 -1.82 13.22
CA ARG A 189 -14.45 -2.91 13.97
C ARG A 189 -15.08 -4.25 13.65
N SER A 190 -16.42 -4.33 13.63
CA SER A 190 -17.14 -5.57 13.31
C SER A 190 -16.78 -6.08 11.90
N LEU A 191 -16.66 -5.20 10.89
CA LEU A 191 -16.24 -5.58 9.55
C LEU A 191 -14.75 -5.97 9.50
N TYR A 192 -13.90 -5.21 10.18
CA TYR A 192 -12.46 -5.49 10.25
C TYR A 192 -12.17 -6.87 10.87
N GLU A 193 -12.85 -7.23 11.97
CA GLU A 193 -12.69 -8.53 12.63
C GLU A 193 -13.05 -9.72 11.71
N GLN A 194 -13.94 -9.52 10.73
CA GLN A 194 -14.25 -10.54 9.72
C GLN A 194 -13.14 -10.70 8.66
N LEU A 195 -12.33 -9.67 8.45
CA LEU A 195 -11.30 -9.61 7.42
C LEU A 195 -9.88 -9.77 7.96
N VAL A 196 -9.65 -9.54 9.26
CA VAL A 196 -8.29 -9.49 9.83
C VAL A 196 -7.48 -10.77 9.63
N ALA A 197 -8.14 -11.93 9.54
CA ALA A 197 -7.45 -13.20 9.30
C ALA A 197 -6.77 -13.23 7.92
N VAL A 198 -7.44 -12.71 6.88
CA VAL A 198 -6.84 -12.58 5.55
C VAL A 198 -5.87 -11.41 5.50
N PHE A 199 -6.13 -10.31 6.18
CA PHE A 199 -5.26 -9.12 6.21
C PHE A 199 -3.88 -9.41 6.80
N ARG A 200 -3.76 -10.33 7.76
CA ARG A 200 -2.46 -10.78 8.30
C ARG A 200 -1.51 -11.36 7.26
N TRP A 201 -2.01 -11.78 6.11
CA TRP A 201 -1.16 -12.24 5.02
C TRP A 201 -0.44 -11.10 4.29
N ASP A 202 -0.95 -9.84 4.36
CA ASP A 202 -0.26 -8.68 3.77
C ASP A 202 1.08 -8.37 4.45
N SER A 203 1.23 -8.75 5.72
CA SER A 203 2.45 -8.55 6.51
C SER A 203 3.43 -9.74 6.46
N ARG A 204 3.19 -10.73 5.58
CA ARG A 204 4.06 -11.90 5.39
C ARG A 204 4.84 -11.82 4.08
N THR A 205 5.94 -12.58 4.01
CA THR A 205 6.77 -12.67 2.79
C THR A 205 5.97 -13.12 1.58
N GLU A 206 4.98 -14.01 1.79
CA GLU A 206 4.13 -14.59 0.75
C GLU A 206 2.89 -13.74 0.41
N PHE A 207 2.85 -12.48 0.82
CA PHE A 207 1.67 -11.61 0.66
C PHE A 207 1.15 -11.56 -0.79
N VAL A 208 2.03 -11.50 -1.79
CA VAL A 208 1.60 -11.45 -3.20
C VAL A 208 0.86 -12.73 -3.60
N GLN A 209 1.43 -13.87 -3.26
CA GLN A 209 0.83 -15.18 -3.54
C GLN A 209 -0.52 -15.34 -2.83
N ALA A 210 -0.58 -14.95 -1.56
CA ALA A 210 -1.78 -15.06 -0.73
C ALA A 210 -2.90 -14.16 -1.26
N ILE A 211 -2.60 -12.89 -1.58
CA ILE A 211 -3.59 -11.96 -2.14
C ILE A 211 -4.10 -12.47 -3.49
N LYS A 212 -3.21 -12.96 -4.37
CA LYS A 212 -3.61 -13.47 -5.69
C LYS A 212 -4.49 -14.71 -5.58
N LEU A 213 -4.18 -15.64 -4.66
CA LEU A 213 -5.04 -16.79 -4.38
C LEU A 213 -6.42 -16.34 -3.86
N SER A 214 -6.45 -15.38 -2.94
CA SER A 214 -7.71 -14.82 -2.44
C SER A 214 -8.51 -14.13 -3.55
N MET A 215 -7.86 -13.44 -4.50
CA MET A 215 -8.52 -12.86 -5.67
C MET A 215 -9.21 -13.94 -6.52
N ASP A 216 -8.54 -15.05 -6.78
CA ASP A 216 -9.10 -16.18 -7.56
C ASP A 216 -10.28 -16.82 -6.81
N ILE A 217 -10.17 -17.03 -5.48
CA ILE A 217 -11.25 -17.60 -4.65
C ILE A 217 -12.46 -16.67 -4.60
N CYS A 218 -12.25 -15.36 -4.44
CA CYS A 218 -13.32 -14.36 -4.42
C CYS A 218 -14.03 -14.23 -5.78
N GLY A 219 -13.41 -14.62 -6.88
CA GLY A 219 -13.97 -14.55 -8.22
C GLY A 219 -14.20 -13.13 -8.77
N ASN A 220 -13.68 -12.11 -8.07
CA ASN A 220 -13.87 -10.71 -8.46
C ASN A 220 -12.84 -10.22 -9.48
N SER A 221 -11.70 -10.88 -9.56
CA SER A 221 -10.57 -10.54 -10.43
C SER A 221 -9.62 -11.72 -10.57
N TYR A 222 -8.81 -11.69 -11.61
CA TYR A 222 -7.83 -12.75 -11.86
C TYR A 222 -6.54 -12.46 -11.07
N GLY A 223 -6.21 -13.33 -10.13
CA GLY A 223 -4.94 -13.32 -9.41
C GLY A 223 -3.80 -13.94 -10.22
N GLY A 224 -4.00 -15.19 -10.61
CA GLY A 224 -3.06 -15.95 -11.42
C GLY A 224 -1.71 -16.23 -10.74
N PRO A 225 -0.72 -16.75 -11.47
CA PRO A 225 0.59 -17.06 -10.93
C PRO A 225 1.40 -15.80 -10.62
N THR A 226 2.34 -15.92 -9.69
CA THR A 226 3.35 -14.89 -9.45
C THR A 226 4.48 -14.98 -10.51
N ARG A 227 5.17 -13.87 -10.72
CA ARG A 227 6.35 -13.83 -11.58
C ARG A 227 7.62 -14.25 -10.80
N PRO A 228 8.58 -14.90 -11.46
CA PRO A 228 9.88 -15.16 -10.86
C PRO A 228 10.54 -13.86 -10.32
N PRO A 229 11.31 -13.96 -9.23
CA PRO A 229 11.73 -15.18 -8.54
C PRO A 229 10.73 -15.72 -7.50
N ARG A 230 9.52 -15.14 -7.37
CA ARG A 230 8.52 -15.60 -6.41
C ARG A 230 7.99 -16.98 -6.81
N GLY A 231 8.17 -17.96 -5.93
CA GLY A 231 7.60 -19.31 -6.06
C GLY A 231 6.13 -19.38 -5.61
N PRO A 232 5.49 -20.55 -5.77
CA PRO A 232 4.15 -20.79 -5.26
C PRO A 232 4.14 -20.84 -3.72
N LEU A 233 2.95 -20.76 -3.11
CA LEU A 233 2.74 -21.10 -1.71
C LEU A 233 3.05 -22.59 -1.47
N SER A 234 3.50 -22.92 -0.26
CA SER A 234 3.53 -24.33 0.18
C SER A 234 2.10 -24.88 0.24
N ALA A 235 1.95 -26.21 0.25
CA ALA A 235 0.64 -26.83 0.37
C ALA A 235 -0.09 -26.39 1.66
N GLU A 236 0.64 -26.25 2.76
CA GLU A 236 0.10 -25.79 4.04
C GLU A 236 -0.34 -24.33 3.96
N GLN A 237 0.50 -23.45 3.43
CA GLN A 237 0.16 -22.03 3.23
C GLN A 237 -1.03 -21.86 2.30
N HIS A 238 -1.08 -22.61 1.18
CA HIS A 238 -2.20 -22.59 0.26
C HIS A 238 -3.50 -22.98 0.97
N ALA A 239 -3.49 -24.06 1.73
CA ALA A 239 -4.67 -24.51 2.49
C ALA A 239 -5.10 -23.46 3.53
N GLN A 240 -4.14 -22.81 4.21
CA GLN A 240 -4.44 -21.79 5.21
C GLN A 240 -5.04 -20.53 4.58
N VAL A 241 -4.46 -20.02 3.48
CA VAL A 241 -5.01 -18.86 2.75
C VAL A 241 -6.42 -19.15 2.25
N THR A 242 -6.63 -20.37 1.73
CA THR A 242 -7.96 -20.80 1.27
C THR A 242 -8.96 -20.77 2.41
N ALA A 243 -8.64 -21.41 3.54
CA ALA A 243 -9.50 -21.46 4.71
C ALA A 243 -9.82 -20.06 5.29
N ASP A 244 -8.81 -19.18 5.37
CA ASP A 244 -8.99 -17.82 5.88
C ASP A 244 -9.87 -17.00 4.92
N THR A 245 -9.70 -17.16 3.60
CA THR A 245 -10.49 -16.46 2.59
C THR A 245 -11.95 -16.93 2.59
N GLU A 246 -12.19 -18.24 2.62
CA GLU A 246 -13.53 -18.83 2.67
C GLU A 246 -14.27 -18.44 3.96
N ARG A 247 -13.57 -18.41 5.10
CA ARG A 247 -14.12 -17.95 6.37
C ARG A 247 -14.55 -16.49 6.30
N ALA A 248 -13.71 -15.62 5.71
CA ALA A 248 -14.05 -14.21 5.51
C ALA A 248 -15.29 -14.06 4.62
N LEU A 249 -15.36 -14.80 3.50
CA LEU A 249 -16.51 -14.78 2.60
C LEU A 249 -17.80 -15.25 3.30
N ALA A 250 -17.74 -16.31 4.10
CA ALA A 250 -18.89 -16.82 4.85
C ALA A 250 -19.38 -15.79 5.89
N ALA A 251 -18.48 -15.15 6.63
CA ALA A 251 -18.80 -14.11 7.60
C ALA A 251 -19.45 -12.89 6.93
N LEU A 252 -18.91 -12.45 5.80
CA LEU A 252 -19.48 -11.35 5.00
C LEU A 252 -20.87 -11.68 4.44
N ALA A 253 -21.09 -12.92 4.00
CA ALA A 253 -22.40 -13.37 3.54
C ALA A 253 -23.45 -13.35 4.67
N ALA A 254 -23.08 -13.84 5.86
CA ALA A 254 -23.94 -13.82 7.04
C ALA A 254 -24.29 -12.38 7.46
N ARG A 255 -23.29 -11.46 7.45
CA ARG A 255 -23.51 -10.04 7.76
C ARG A 255 -24.52 -9.39 6.80
N ARG A 256 -24.42 -9.67 5.49
CA ARG A 256 -25.36 -9.11 4.50
C ARG A 256 -26.78 -9.62 4.69
N ALA A 257 -26.96 -10.89 5.10
CA ALA A 257 -28.28 -11.47 5.38
C ALA A 257 -28.98 -10.86 6.59
N VAL A 258 -28.24 -10.27 7.53
CA VAL A 258 -28.80 -9.60 8.73
C VAL A 258 -29.24 -8.17 8.41
N VAL A 259 -28.66 -7.54 7.39
CA VAL A 259 -28.92 -6.13 7.01
C VAL A 259 -30.01 -6.02 5.91
N ALA A 260 -30.30 -7.12 5.21
CA ALA A 260 -31.37 -7.20 4.20
C ALA A 260 -32.72 -7.53 4.82
#